data_e3f2be476aa54c818e85e7e9a4525af7
#
_entry.id   e3f2be476aa54c818e85e7e9a4525af7
#
_cell.length_a   1.000
_cell.length_b   1.000
_cell.length_c   1.000
_cell.angle_alpha   90.00
_cell.angle_beta   90.00
_cell.angle_gamma   90.00
#
_symmetry.space_group_name_H-M   'P 1'
#
loop_
_entity.id
_entity.type
_entity.pdbx_description
1 polymer ?
#
loop_
_entity_poly.entity_id
_entity_poly.type
_entity_poly.pdbx_seq_one_letter_code
_entity_poly.pdbx_strand_id
1 'polypeptide(L)'
;MDVMVACQRLTLLEKLLRERDIQFVVTATDAGSVSPSRAKSPTFVMPTKGSVERCMDWNDYYPLNIIYNFLDSLEIAYPSICTVTSIGNSVEGREIKMLKISNSDAKNTGVWLDGAIHAREWISTSVVTYIADYLATNFNELPASITNKDWYLVPIVNPDGYHHTHNLERMWRKNRARTGSTVTGVDLNRNFGYYWGRGTTSEASSNDPNHLNYRGPEPFSEPETCAVKDLLLYSGTPFKIFLTFHSCSEVISFPWCYTADPCPDYVSLLEGGTIMAKAIYDTTGRMYKVGNFKDLMYYACGTSIDWSYGTAHIPFSYLVELRSKEYRFTLPKNEITDCCKEALNAVIALAEYVDKKKCLNCTVFAKKNR
;
A
#
# COMPACT_ATOMS: atom_id res chain seq x y z
N MET A 1 -19.65 -14.54 1.94
CA MET A 1 -19.26 -14.52 0.51
C MET A 1 -19.75 -13.20 -0.06
N ASP A 2 -18.86 -12.42 -0.66
CA ASP A 2 -19.23 -11.13 -1.24
C ASP A 2 -19.37 -11.29 -2.74
N VAL A 3 -20.51 -10.85 -3.28
CA VAL A 3 -20.83 -10.96 -4.69
C VAL A 3 -21.13 -9.58 -5.24
N MET A 4 -20.43 -9.17 -6.30
CA MET A 4 -20.78 -7.98 -7.07
C MET A 4 -21.71 -8.35 -8.22
N VAL A 5 -22.76 -7.56 -8.36
CA VAL A 5 -23.78 -7.79 -9.38
C VAL A 5 -24.02 -6.49 -10.13
N ALA A 6 -24.10 -6.55 -11.45
CA ALA A 6 -24.51 -5.41 -12.26
C ALA A 6 -25.90 -4.92 -11.81
N CYS A 7 -26.10 -3.60 -11.68
CA CYS A 7 -27.34 -3.00 -11.18
C CYS A 7 -28.60 -3.57 -11.86
N GLN A 8 -28.54 -3.89 -13.15
CA GLN A 8 -29.62 -4.50 -13.92
C GLN A 8 -30.01 -5.92 -13.46
N ARG A 9 -29.14 -6.61 -12.71
CA ARG A 9 -29.34 -7.97 -12.21
C ARG A 9 -29.53 -8.05 -10.70
N LEU A 10 -29.40 -6.94 -9.98
CA LEU A 10 -29.48 -6.91 -8.53
C LEU A 10 -30.84 -7.43 -8.03
N THR A 11 -31.93 -6.91 -8.58
CA THR A 11 -33.30 -7.31 -8.21
C THR A 11 -33.56 -8.80 -8.45
N LEU A 12 -33.00 -9.36 -9.52
CA LEU A 12 -33.12 -10.79 -9.83
C LEU A 12 -32.34 -11.64 -8.80
N LEU A 13 -31.12 -11.20 -8.44
CA LEU A 13 -30.30 -11.90 -7.46
C LEU A 13 -30.95 -11.86 -6.08
N GLU A 14 -31.43 -10.69 -5.65
CA GLU A 14 -32.15 -10.55 -4.37
C GLU A 14 -33.36 -11.50 -4.29
N LYS A 15 -34.14 -11.59 -5.37
CA LYS A 15 -35.26 -12.52 -5.45
C LYS A 15 -34.80 -13.97 -5.31
N LEU A 16 -33.76 -14.38 -6.01
CA LEU A 16 -33.22 -15.75 -5.98
C LEU A 16 -32.64 -16.11 -4.61
N LEU A 17 -32.00 -15.16 -3.92
CA LEU A 17 -31.47 -15.36 -2.57
C LEU A 17 -32.60 -15.53 -1.55
N ARG A 18 -33.67 -14.71 -1.63
CA ARG A 18 -34.87 -14.82 -0.77
C ARG A 18 -35.60 -16.15 -1.01
N GLU A 19 -35.75 -16.58 -2.26
CA GLU A 19 -36.39 -17.86 -2.60
C GLU A 19 -35.65 -19.09 -2.04
N ARG A 20 -34.35 -18.94 -1.73
CA ARG A 20 -33.49 -19.98 -1.14
C ARG A 20 -33.22 -19.79 0.35
N ASP A 21 -33.92 -18.86 1.00
CA ASP A 21 -33.73 -18.50 2.41
C ASP A 21 -32.28 -18.14 2.79
N ILE A 22 -31.55 -17.52 1.85
CA ILE A 22 -30.19 -17.06 2.06
C ILE A 22 -30.24 -15.62 2.56
N GLN A 23 -29.77 -15.39 3.77
CA GLN A 23 -29.63 -14.03 4.32
C GLN A 23 -28.53 -13.27 3.59
N PHE A 24 -28.79 -12.03 3.18
CA PHE A 24 -27.86 -11.15 2.51
C PHE A 24 -28.05 -9.69 2.95
N VAL A 25 -26.99 -8.92 2.79
CA VAL A 25 -26.98 -7.46 2.99
C VAL A 25 -26.42 -6.79 1.75
N VAL A 26 -27.15 -5.81 1.22
CA VAL A 26 -26.63 -4.95 0.13
C VAL A 26 -25.76 -3.88 0.79
N THR A 27 -24.45 -3.96 0.59
CA THR A 27 -23.45 -3.08 1.21
C THR A 27 -23.16 -1.83 0.38
N ALA A 28 -23.40 -1.87 -0.93
CA ALA A 28 -23.31 -0.70 -1.82
C ALA A 28 -24.24 -0.90 -3.01
N THR A 29 -25.01 0.13 -3.37
CA THR A 29 -25.95 0.10 -4.51
C THR A 29 -25.29 0.56 -5.80
N ASP A 30 -24.19 1.29 -5.74
CA ASP A 30 -23.44 1.78 -6.90
C ASP A 30 -21.94 1.91 -6.60
N ALA A 31 -21.15 0.97 -7.10
CA ALA A 31 -19.69 1.03 -7.03
C ALA A 31 -19.11 2.13 -7.96
N GLY A 32 -19.89 2.60 -8.92
CA GLY A 32 -19.50 3.68 -9.83
C GLY A 32 -19.64 5.08 -9.23
N SER A 33 -20.36 5.23 -8.09
CA SER A 33 -20.51 6.54 -7.42
C SER A 33 -19.20 7.08 -6.85
N VAL A 34 -18.18 6.24 -6.71
CA VAL A 34 -16.80 6.60 -6.32
C VAL A 34 -15.89 6.74 -7.56
N SER A 35 -16.45 6.76 -8.76
CA SER A 35 -15.65 7.10 -9.96
C SER A 35 -15.20 8.55 -9.91
N PRO A 36 -13.98 8.87 -10.38
CA PRO A 36 -13.55 10.24 -10.53
C PRO A 36 -14.61 10.98 -11.35
N SER A 37 -14.94 12.18 -10.91
CA SER A 37 -15.84 13.03 -11.71
C SER A 37 -15.26 13.14 -13.13
N ARG A 38 -16.10 12.97 -14.17
CA ARG A 38 -15.76 13.35 -15.56
C ARG A 38 -15.54 14.87 -15.70
N ALA A 39 -15.13 15.54 -14.62
CA ALA A 39 -14.65 16.90 -14.69
C ALA A 39 -13.53 16.94 -15.72
N LYS A 40 -13.62 17.87 -16.66
CA LYS A 40 -12.56 18.16 -17.62
C LYS A 40 -11.23 18.05 -16.89
N SER A 41 -10.33 17.20 -17.37
CA SER A 41 -8.98 17.08 -16.81
C SER A 41 -8.49 18.51 -16.55
N PRO A 42 -8.12 18.88 -15.33
CA PRO A 42 -7.58 20.20 -15.09
C PRO A 42 -6.42 20.35 -16.08
N THR A 43 -6.40 21.46 -16.79
CA THR A 43 -5.32 21.78 -17.71
C THR A 43 -4.09 21.97 -16.81
N PHE A 44 -3.25 20.95 -16.74
CA PHE A 44 -2.04 20.98 -15.92
C PHE A 44 -1.12 22.07 -16.49
N VAL A 45 -0.95 23.14 -15.75
CA VAL A 45 0.08 24.14 -16.00
C VAL A 45 1.25 23.76 -15.12
N MET A 46 2.40 23.41 -15.75
CA MET A 46 3.63 23.14 -15.01
C MET A 46 3.95 24.33 -14.09
N PRO A 47 4.14 24.12 -12.77
CA PRO A 47 4.47 25.19 -11.86
C PRO A 47 5.79 25.86 -12.28
N THR A 48 5.77 27.17 -12.41
CA THR A 48 7.00 27.97 -12.51
C THR A 48 7.63 28.08 -11.14
N LYS A 49 8.98 28.06 -11.07
CA LYS A 49 9.75 28.20 -9.81
C LYS A 49 9.14 29.31 -8.93
N GLY A 50 8.54 28.93 -7.79
CA GLY A 50 8.03 29.85 -6.76
C GLY A 50 6.51 29.88 -6.55
N SER A 51 5.69 29.21 -7.39
CA SER A 51 4.25 29.06 -7.15
C SER A 51 3.83 27.61 -7.40
N VAL A 52 3.76 26.81 -6.33
CA VAL A 52 3.18 25.46 -6.41
C VAL A 52 1.65 25.62 -6.38
N GLU A 53 1.03 25.69 -7.54
CA GLU A 53 -0.39 25.40 -7.64
C GLU A 53 -0.57 23.91 -7.35
N ARG A 54 -1.12 23.58 -6.18
CA ARG A 54 -1.31 22.17 -5.78
C ARG A 54 -2.26 21.51 -6.78
N CYS A 55 -1.77 20.54 -7.54
CA CYS A 55 -2.58 19.78 -8.49
C CYS A 55 -3.45 18.71 -7.81
N MET A 56 -3.28 18.50 -6.49
CA MET A 56 -4.06 17.57 -5.67
C MET A 56 -4.46 18.20 -4.34
N ASP A 57 -5.67 17.89 -3.88
CA ASP A 57 -6.25 18.42 -2.64
C ASP A 57 -6.82 17.34 -1.69
N TRP A 58 -6.71 16.06 -2.05
CA TRP A 58 -7.25 14.89 -1.33
C TRP A 58 -8.76 14.97 -1.03
N ASN A 59 -9.50 15.75 -1.81
CA ASN A 59 -10.95 15.76 -1.78
C ASN A 59 -11.56 14.83 -2.84
N ASP A 60 -10.74 14.21 -3.67
CA ASP A 60 -11.13 13.25 -4.70
C ASP A 60 -10.06 12.15 -4.90
N TYR A 61 -10.41 11.12 -5.68
CA TYR A 61 -9.48 10.12 -6.18
C TYR A 61 -8.99 10.52 -7.57
N TYR A 62 -7.70 10.47 -7.78
CA TYR A 62 -7.05 10.99 -8.98
C TYR A 62 -6.53 9.86 -9.88
N PRO A 63 -6.65 10.00 -11.22
CA PRO A 63 -6.10 9.03 -12.16
C PRO A 63 -4.56 9.07 -12.18
N LEU A 64 -3.97 8.02 -12.74
CA LEU A 64 -2.53 7.76 -12.76
C LEU A 64 -1.68 8.97 -13.22
N ASN A 65 -2.08 9.63 -14.30
CA ASN A 65 -1.35 10.77 -14.84
C ASN A 65 -1.31 11.97 -13.88
N ILE A 66 -2.38 12.23 -13.13
CA ILE A 66 -2.41 13.30 -12.14
C ILE A 66 -1.49 12.96 -10.95
N ILE A 67 -1.51 11.71 -10.48
CA ILE A 67 -0.60 11.24 -9.41
C ILE A 67 0.86 11.41 -9.85
N TYR A 68 1.21 11.03 -11.07
CA TYR A 68 2.58 11.15 -11.58
C TYR A 68 3.03 12.60 -11.75
N ASN A 69 2.14 13.46 -12.29
CA ASN A 69 2.42 14.90 -12.37
C ASN A 69 2.59 15.53 -10.99
N PHE A 70 1.83 15.06 -9.99
CA PHE A 70 2.00 15.51 -8.61
C PHE A 70 3.39 15.16 -8.06
N LEU A 71 3.89 13.93 -8.26
CA LEU A 71 5.24 13.56 -7.83
C LEU A 71 6.29 14.44 -8.52
N ASP A 72 6.19 14.64 -9.84
CA ASP A 72 7.11 15.50 -10.61
C ASP A 72 7.07 16.96 -10.09
N SER A 73 5.91 17.44 -9.68
CA SER A 73 5.75 18.78 -9.09
C SER A 73 6.46 18.93 -7.75
N LEU A 74 6.49 17.89 -6.92
CA LEU A 74 7.25 17.90 -5.66
C LEU A 74 8.77 17.96 -5.90
N GLU A 75 9.29 17.24 -6.89
CA GLU A 75 10.71 17.32 -7.26
C GLU A 75 11.07 18.73 -7.75
N ILE A 76 10.22 19.33 -8.59
CA ILE A 76 10.43 20.71 -9.09
C ILE A 76 10.40 21.73 -7.94
N ALA A 77 9.48 21.57 -7.00
CA ALA A 77 9.30 22.50 -5.87
C ALA A 77 10.39 22.35 -4.79
N TYR A 78 10.84 21.12 -4.55
CA TYR A 78 11.77 20.78 -3.46
C TYR A 78 13.00 19.98 -3.97
N PRO A 79 13.76 20.50 -4.97
CA PRO A 79 14.81 19.73 -5.67
C PRO A 79 16.00 19.34 -4.79
N SER A 80 16.15 19.99 -3.62
CA SER A 80 17.23 19.67 -2.66
C SER A 80 16.98 18.42 -1.83
N ILE A 81 15.71 17.98 -1.72
CA ILE A 81 15.31 16.84 -0.90
C ILE A 81 14.48 15.81 -1.65
N CYS A 82 13.80 16.19 -2.73
CA CYS A 82 12.93 15.34 -3.52
C CYS A 82 13.61 14.89 -4.80
N THR A 83 13.51 13.59 -5.12
CA THR A 83 13.96 13.01 -6.40
C THR A 83 12.92 11.99 -6.87
N VAL A 84 12.44 12.16 -8.10
CA VAL A 84 11.51 11.21 -8.75
C VAL A 84 12.27 10.31 -9.69
N THR A 85 12.07 9.00 -9.53
CA THR A 85 12.68 8.01 -10.42
C THR A 85 11.68 6.93 -10.79
N SER A 86 11.87 6.28 -11.95
CA SER A 86 11.19 5.03 -12.25
C SER A 86 12.01 3.88 -11.66
N ILE A 87 11.35 3.00 -10.88
CA ILE A 87 11.98 1.80 -10.33
C ILE A 87 11.85 0.60 -11.29
N GLY A 88 11.10 0.75 -12.38
CA GLY A 88 10.84 -0.27 -13.39
C GLY A 88 9.59 0.05 -14.20
N ASN A 89 9.22 -0.88 -15.05
CA ASN A 89 7.99 -0.79 -15.85
C ASN A 89 7.06 -1.94 -15.50
N SER A 90 5.75 -1.69 -15.60
CA SER A 90 4.70 -2.70 -15.48
C SER A 90 4.62 -3.60 -16.71
N VAL A 91 3.77 -4.63 -16.65
CA VAL A 91 3.51 -5.56 -17.76
C VAL A 91 3.08 -4.84 -19.04
N GLU A 92 2.28 -3.77 -18.96
CA GLU A 92 1.84 -2.98 -20.12
C GLU A 92 2.83 -1.82 -20.45
N GLY A 93 3.99 -1.78 -19.80
CA GLY A 93 5.07 -0.82 -20.07
C GLY A 93 4.92 0.55 -19.41
N ARG A 94 4.04 0.71 -18.41
CA ARG A 94 3.93 1.96 -17.63
C ARG A 94 5.03 2.02 -16.59
N GLU A 95 5.62 3.20 -16.43
CA GLU A 95 6.59 3.43 -15.36
C GLU A 95 5.98 3.17 -13.97
N ILE A 96 6.78 2.61 -13.06
CA ILE A 96 6.47 2.55 -11.63
C ILE A 96 7.24 3.68 -10.98
N LYS A 97 6.58 4.83 -10.79
CA LYS A 97 7.22 6.03 -10.24
C LYS A 97 7.36 5.96 -8.73
N MET A 98 8.53 6.35 -8.26
CA MET A 98 8.91 6.49 -6.86
C MET A 98 9.39 7.91 -6.60
N LEU A 99 8.94 8.50 -5.50
CA LEU A 99 9.52 9.71 -4.93
C LEU A 99 10.45 9.34 -3.77
N LYS A 100 11.71 9.74 -3.84
CA LYS A 100 12.63 9.71 -2.71
C LYS A 100 12.66 11.10 -2.05
N ILE A 101 12.47 11.15 -0.71
CA ILE A 101 12.65 12.36 0.10
C ILE A 101 13.79 12.10 1.10
N SER A 102 14.83 12.95 1.08
CA SER A 102 16.06 12.72 1.84
C SER A 102 16.85 14.01 2.03
N ASN A 103 17.52 14.15 3.18
CA ASN A 103 18.57 15.16 3.39
C ASN A 103 19.94 14.69 2.87
N SER A 104 20.01 13.53 2.20
CA SER A 104 21.24 12.95 1.63
C SER A 104 22.32 12.60 2.65
N ASP A 105 22.01 12.45 3.94
CA ASP A 105 22.97 11.95 4.92
C ASP A 105 23.22 10.44 4.69
N ALA A 106 24.49 10.08 4.53
CA ALA A 106 24.89 8.68 4.30
C ALA A 106 24.57 7.73 5.48
N LYS A 107 24.19 8.26 6.64
CA LYS A 107 23.78 7.48 7.83
C LYS A 107 22.30 7.20 7.88
N ASN A 108 21.53 7.77 6.95
CA ASN A 108 20.08 7.56 6.90
C ASN A 108 19.74 6.08 6.77
N THR A 109 18.65 5.71 7.39
CA THR A 109 18.01 4.41 7.16
C THR A 109 16.77 4.58 6.31
N GLY A 110 16.49 3.58 5.46
CA GLY A 110 15.36 3.63 4.54
C GLY A 110 14.02 3.35 5.24
N VAL A 111 13.01 4.09 4.78
CA VAL A 111 11.60 3.84 5.03
C VAL A 111 10.92 3.66 3.69
N TRP A 112 10.30 2.50 3.49
CA TRP A 112 9.52 2.18 2.31
C TRP A 112 8.04 2.34 2.60
N LEU A 113 7.33 3.08 1.74
CA LEU A 113 5.88 3.24 1.78
C LEU A 113 5.31 2.96 0.39
N ASP A 114 4.39 2.02 0.27
CA ASP A 114 3.70 1.80 -1.00
C ASP A 114 2.19 1.72 -0.88
N GLY A 115 1.52 1.93 -2.02
CA GLY A 115 0.08 1.81 -2.19
C GLY A 115 -0.28 1.17 -3.52
N ALA A 116 -1.56 0.90 -3.71
CA ALA A 116 -2.15 0.36 -4.94
C ALA A 116 -1.41 -0.84 -5.54
N ILE A 117 -0.89 -1.75 -4.70
CA ILE A 117 -0.48 -3.08 -5.16
C ILE A 117 -1.72 -3.84 -5.65
N HIS A 118 -2.87 -3.64 -4.98
CA HIS A 118 -4.18 -4.02 -5.48
C HIS A 118 -4.88 -2.81 -6.09
N ALA A 119 -5.20 -2.88 -7.36
CA ALA A 119 -5.64 -1.76 -8.16
C ALA A 119 -6.88 -1.01 -7.66
N ARG A 120 -7.85 -1.73 -7.06
CA ARG A 120 -9.13 -1.18 -6.57
C ARG A 120 -9.04 -0.42 -5.25
N GLU A 121 -7.91 -0.48 -4.56
CA GLU A 121 -7.69 0.07 -3.22
C GLU A 121 -7.19 1.53 -3.29
N TRP A 122 -8.00 2.41 -3.88
CA TRP A 122 -7.63 3.78 -4.23
C TRP A 122 -7.18 4.64 -3.05
N ILE A 123 -7.75 4.39 -1.86
CA ILE A 123 -7.38 5.15 -0.65
C ILE A 123 -5.90 4.97 -0.28
N SER A 124 -5.30 3.83 -0.60
CA SER A 124 -3.87 3.59 -0.35
C SER A 124 -2.97 4.54 -1.14
N THR A 125 -3.33 4.85 -2.39
CA THR A 125 -2.65 5.87 -3.21
C THR A 125 -2.80 7.26 -2.60
N SER A 126 -4.01 7.62 -2.15
CA SER A 126 -4.26 8.92 -1.51
C SER A 126 -3.42 9.11 -0.25
N VAL A 127 -3.29 8.07 0.57
CA VAL A 127 -2.48 8.08 1.78
C VAL A 127 -1.00 8.29 1.46
N VAL A 128 -0.43 7.54 0.51
CA VAL A 128 1.00 7.65 0.18
C VAL A 128 1.32 9.03 -0.41
N THR A 129 0.45 9.57 -1.28
CA THR A 129 0.62 10.92 -1.83
C THR A 129 0.46 12.02 -0.79
N TYR A 130 -0.46 11.87 0.17
CA TYR A 130 -0.62 12.81 1.28
C TYR A 130 0.62 12.86 2.18
N ILE A 131 1.18 11.69 2.50
CA ILE A 131 2.42 11.60 3.28
C ILE A 131 3.59 12.25 2.50
N ALA A 132 3.65 12.03 1.17
CA ALA A 132 4.66 12.65 0.31
C ALA A 132 4.58 14.19 0.35
N ASP A 133 3.38 14.76 0.20
CA ASP A 133 3.16 16.21 0.29
C ASP A 133 3.58 16.76 1.66
N TYR A 134 3.13 16.11 2.74
CA TYR A 134 3.44 16.54 4.09
C TYR A 134 4.94 16.54 4.37
N LEU A 135 5.63 15.44 4.04
CA LEU A 135 7.07 15.32 4.25
C LEU A 135 7.86 16.35 3.43
N ALA A 136 7.53 16.54 2.15
CA ALA A 136 8.23 17.48 1.29
C ALA A 136 8.01 18.93 1.73
N THR A 137 6.76 19.29 2.06
CA THR A 137 6.39 20.67 2.42
C THR A 137 6.93 21.10 3.77
N ASN A 138 6.95 20.19 4.75
CA ASN A 138 7.30 20.52 6.13
C ASN A 138 8.72 20.03 6.52
N PHE A 139 9.52 19.52 5.59
CA PHE A 139 10.76 18.80 5.86
C PHE A 139 11.69 19.53 6.84
N ASN A 140 11.86 20.84 6.68
CA ASN A 140 12.75 21.66 7.51
C ASN A 140 12.24 21.90 8.94
N GLU A 141 10.95 21.68 9.18
CA GLU A 141 10.29 21.85 10.48
C GLU A 141 10.16 20.54 11.25
N LEU A 142 10.39 19.41 10.55
CA LEU A 142 10.26 18.08 11.13
C LEU A 142 11.46 17.72 12.01
N PRO A 143 11.25 16.91 13.07
CA PRO A 143 12.34 16.49 13.95
C PRO A 143 13.34 15.57 13.23
N ALA A 144 14.55 15.47 13.76
CA ALA A 144 15.62 14.63 13.23
C ALA A 144 15.22 13.15 13.10
N SER A 145 14.32 12.66 13.95
CA SER A 145 13.74 11.30 13.85
C SER A 145 13.01 11.05 12.52
N ILE A 146 12.61 12.09 11.82
CA ILE A 146 11.93 12.05 10.52
C ILE A 146 12.89 12.45 9.38
N THR A 147 13.66 13.53 9.56
CA THR A 147 14.53 14.07 8.50
C THR A 147 15.83 13.27 8.31
N ASN A 148 16.28 12.49 9.31
CA ASN A 148 17.44 11.58 9.21
C ASN A 148 17.02 10.19 8.69
N LYS A 149 16.16 10.17 7.70
CA LYS A 149 15.70 8.98 6.98
C LYS A 149 15.65 9.24 5.48
N ASP A 150 15.83 8.18 4.73
CA ASP A 150 15.54 8.15 3.29
C ASP A 150 14.13 7.58 3.11
N TRP A 151 13.19 8.42 2.72
CA TRP A 151 11.81 8.02 2.48
C TRP A 151 11.63 7.63 1.01
N TYR A 152 11.18 6.40 0.77
CA TYR A 152 10.90 5.84 -0.55
C TYR A 152 9.40 5.64 -0.66
N LEU A 153 8.72 6.46 -1.46
CA LEU A 153 7.27 6.50 -1.59
C LEU A 153 6.86 6.07 -3.00
N VAL A 154 6.15 4.95 -3.10
CA VAL A 154 5.61 4.40 -4.33
C VAL A 154 4.07 4.40 -4.26
N PRO A 155 3.39 5.47 -4.67
CA PRO A 155 1.94 5.57 -4.51
C PRO A 155 1.17 4.50 -5.27
N ILE A 156 1.74 3.97 -6.36
CA ILE A 156 1.09 3.00 -7.24
C ILE A 156 2.10 1.96 -7.70
N VAL A 157 2.09 0.79 -7.04
CA VAL A 157 2.92 -0.37 -7.44
C VAL A 157 2.37 -1.04 -8.69
N ASN A 158 1.05 -1.02 -8.88
CA ASN A 158 0.33 -1.65 -9.99
C ASN A 158 -0.31 -0.59 -10.91
N PRO A 159 0.49 0.13 -11.75
CA PRO A 159 -0.05 1.21 -12.56
C PRO A 159 -1.01 0.75 -13.65
N ASP A 160 -0.86 -0.47 -14.16
CA ASP A 160 -1.75 -1.02 -15.19
C ASP A 160 -3.13 -1.33 -14.60
N GLY A 161 -3.17 -2.04 -13.49
CA GLY A 161 -4.41 -2.31 -12.78
C GLY A 161 -5.09 -1.01 -12.31
N TYR A 162 -4.32 -0.09 -11.75
CA TYR A 162 -4.84 1.21 -11.30
C TYR A 162 -5.46 2.01 -12.44
N HIS A 163 -4.77 2.12 -13.60
CA HIS A 163 -5.30 2.74 -14.80
C HIS A 163 -6.57 2.05 -15.28
N HIS A 164 -6.62 0.72 -15.23
CA HIS A 164 -7.78 -0.08 -15.63
C HIS A 164 -9.00 0.21 -14.73
N THR A 165 -8.80 0.37 -13.40
CA THR A 165 -9.89 0.69 -12.47
C THR A 165 -10.50 2.06 -12.69
N HIS A 166 -9.75 3.02 -13.19
CA HIS A 166 -10.25 4.36 -13.51
C HIS A 166 -11.02 4.43 -14.83
N ASN A 167 -10.76 3.53 -15.77
CA ASN A 167 -11.28 3.66 -17.13
C ASN A 167 -12.31 2.58 -17.50
N LEU A 168 -12.22 1.37 -16.91
CA LEU A 168 -12.98 0.21 -17.36
C LEU A 168 -13.66 -0.55 -16.23
N GLU A 169 -12.91 -1.11 -15.28
CA GLU A 169 -13.45 -2.00 -14.23
C GLU A 169 -13.01 -1.54 -12.85
N ARG A 170 -13.83 -0.76 -12.16
CA ARG A 170 -13.54 -0.14 -10.84
C ARG A 170 -13.02 -1.13 -9.79
N MET A 171 -13.47 -2.39 -9.85
CA MET A 171 -13.16 -3.41 -8.85
C MET A 171 -12.06 -4.38 -9.26
N TRP A 172 -11.32 -4.08 -10.32
CA TRP A 172 -10.16 -4.86 -10.71
C TRP A 172 -9.10 -4.84 -9.62
N ARG A 173 -8.52 -6.01 -9.27
CA ARG A 173 -7.53 -6.16 -8.18
C ARG A 173 -6.11 -6.37 -8.69
N LYS A 174 -5.94 -7.32 -9.61
CA LYS A 174 -4.66 -7.87 -10.06
C LYS A 174 -3.90 -6.89 -10.99
N ASN A 175 -2.67 -7.23 -11.39
CA ASN A 175 -2.03 -6.54 -12.50
C ASN A 175 -2.72 -6.89 -13.84
N ARG A 176 -2.09 -6.58 -14.98
CA ARG A 176 -2.69 -6.82 -16.31
C ARG A 176 -1.94 -7.90 -17.09
N ALA A 177 -1.25 -8.83 -16.41
CA ALA A 177 -0.56 -9.94 -17.03
C ALA A 177 -1.51 -10.82 -17.84
N ARG A 178 -0.97 -11.42 -18.90
CA ARG A 178 -1.72 -12.25 -19.83
C ARG A 178 -1.40 -13.73 -19.63
N THR A 179 -2.43 -14.57 -19.71
CA THR A 179 -2.28 -16.03 -19.85
C THR A 179 -2.75 -16.37 -21.26
N GLY A 180 -1.81 -16.67 -22.15
CA GLY A 180 -2.09 -16.78 -23.59
C GLY A 180 -2.60 -15.45 -24.16
N SER A 181 -3.76 -15.48 -24.82
CA SER A 181 -4.39 -14.29 -25.40
C SER A 181 -5.24 -13.48 -24.42
N THR A 182 -5.56 -14.03 -23.24
CA THR A 182 -6.48 -13.43 -22.26
C THR A 182 -5.71 -12.69 -21.16
N VAL A 183 -6.19 -11.50 -20.78
CA VAL A 183 -5.72 -10.81 -19.59
C VAL A 183 -6.42 -11.40 -18.37
N THR A 184 -5.67 -12.16 -17.57
CA THR A 184 -6.16 -12.77 -16.32
C THR A 184 -5.61 -12.06 -15.09
N GLY A 185 -4.44 -11.43 -15.23
CA GLY A 185 -3.71 -10.76 -14.17
C GLY A 185 -3.12 -11.71 -13.12
N VAL A 186 -2.16 -11.21 -12.37
CA VAL A 186 -1.55 -11.85 -11.20
C VAL A 186 -1.83 -11.01 -9.97
N ASP A 187 -2.16 -11.63 -8.84
CA ASP A 187 -2.19 -10.96 -7.54
C ASP A 187 -0.75 -10.69 -7.10
N LEU A 188 -0.33 -9.43 -7.23
CA LEU A 188 1.05 -9.03 -6.92
C LEU A 188 1.42 -9.34 -5.47
N ASN A 189 0.45 -9.26 -4.53
CA ASN A 189 0.69 -9.63 -3.12
C ASN A 189 0.54 -11.14 -2.85
N ARG A 190 0.73 -11.96 -3.90
CA ARG A 190 0.94 -13.42 -3.85
C ARG A 190 2.18 -13.83 -4.65
N ASN A 191 2.88 -12.87 -5.26
CA ASN A 191 3.97 -13.13 -6.21
C ASN A 191 5.37 -12.97 -5.61
N PHE A 192 5.50 -12.55 -4.33
CA PHE A 192 6.79 -12.46 -3.64
C PHE A 192 7.34 -13.85 -3.26
N GLY A 193 8.68 -13.99 -3.23
CA GLY A 193 9.34 -15.29 -3.16
C GLY A 193 9.31 -16.01 -1.81
N TYR A 194 8.89 -15.36 -0.71
CA TYR A 194 8.89 -15.98 0.60
C TYR A 194 7.67 -16.90 0.79
N TYR A 195 7.89 -18.19 1.02
CA TYR A 195 6.85 -19.23 1.08
C TYR A 195 5.87 -19.21 -0.11
N TRP A 196 6.31 -18.75 -1.27
CA TRP A 196 5.51 -18.71 -2.48
C TRP A 196 4.98 -20.11 -2.85
N GLY A 197 3.71 -20.18 -3.21
CA GLY A 197 3.07 -21.42 -3.67
C GLY A 197 2.89 -22.51 -2.60
N ARG A 198 3.22 -22.24 -1.34
CA ARG A 198 3.08 -23.21 -0.26
C ARG A 198 1.75 -23.15 0.49
N GLY A 199 0.81 -22.34 0.02
CA GLY A 199 -0.55 -22.28 0.57
C GLY A 199 -1.33 -23.59 0.34
N THR A 200 -2.07 -24.03 1.34
CA THR A 200 -2.89 -25.26 1.28
C THR A 200 -4.28 -25.01 0.71
N THR A 201 -4.67 -23.75 0.53
CA THR A 201 -5.97 -23.35 -0.01
C THR A 201 -5.80 -22.33 -1.13
N SER A 202 -6.78 -22.24 -2.03
CA SER A 202 -6.80 -21.25 -3.12
C SER A 202 -6.93 -19.82 -2.60
N GLU A 203 -7.52 -19.63 -1.42
CA GLU A 203 -7.60 -18.33 -0.73
C GLU A 203 -6.22 -17.87 -0.29
N ALA A 204 -5.38 -18.77 0.19
CA ALA A 204 -4.02 -18.42 0.59
C ALA A 204 -3.14 -18.08 -0.61
N SER A 205 -3.22 -18.88 -1.69
CA SER A 205 -2.43 -18.70 -2.92
C SER A 205 -2.92 -19.67 -4.00
N SER A 206 -3.49 -19.17 -5.10
CA SER A 206 -4.03 -20.00 -6.18
C SER A 206 -3.03 -20.19 -7.33
N ASN A 207 -3.07 -21.34 -7.98
CA ASN A 207 -2.41 -21.61 -9.25
C ASN A 207 -3.36 -21.48 -10.47
N ASP A 208 -4.64 -21.18 -10.24
CA ASP A 208 -5.60 -20.93 -11.32
C ASP A 208 -5.52 -19.46 -11.75
N PRO A 209 -5.17 -19.14 -13.02
CA PRO A 209 -5.11 -17.77 -13.52
C PRO A 209 -6.43 -17.00 -13.41
N ASN A 210 -7.57 -17.66 -13.35
CA ASN A 210 -8.88 -17.00 -13.19
C ASN A 210 -9.20 -16.67 -11.73
N HIS A 211 -8.48 -17.23 -10.78
CA HIS A 211 -8.70 -16.95 -9.36
C HIS A 211 -8.21 -15.56 -8.97
N LEU A 212 -8.90 -14.93 -8.02
CA LEU A 212 -8.57 -13.57 -7.56
C LEU A 212 -7.18 -13.49 -6.90
N ASN A 213 -6.73 -14.60 -6.26
CA ASN A 213 -5.45 -14.72 -5.57
C ASN A 213 -4.43 -15.55 -6.39
N TYR A 214 -4.48 -15.45 -7.73
CA TYR A 214 -3.51 -16.12 -8.60
C TYR A 214 -2.11 -15.58 -8.40
N ARG A 215 -1.17 -16.45 -8.04
CA ARG A 215 0.19 -16.13 -7.63
C ARG A 215 1.20 -15.92 -8.76
N GLY A 216 0.77 -16.10 -10.02
CA GLY A 216 1.68 -16.17 -11.18
C GLY A 216 2.30 -17.56 -11.36
N PRO A 217 3.07 -17.77 -12.47
CA PRO A 217 3.70 -19.04 -12.78
C PRO A 217 4.91 -19.36 -11.90
N GLU A 218 5.61 -18.36 -11.40
CA GLU A 218 6.79 -18.46 -10.52
C GLU A 218 6.89 -17.25 -9.58
N PRO A 219 7.68 -17.32 -8.50
CA PRO A 219 7.90 -16.16 -7.64
C PRO A 219 8.60 -15.05 -8.43
N PHE A 220 8.13 -13.83 -8.24
CA PHE A 220 8.63 -12.66 -8.98
C PHE A 220 8.50 -12.80 -10.51
N SER A 221 7.48 -13.48 -10.99
CA SER A 221 7.14 -13.52 -12.42
C SER A 221 6.72 -12.15 -12.96
N GLU A 222 6.26 -11.27 -12.09
CA GLU A 222 5.71 -9.97 -12.47
C GLU A 222 6.78 -8.86 -12.37
N PRO A 223 6.92 -8.03 -13.41
CA PRO A 223 7.91 -6.95 -13.40
C PRO A 223 7.69 -5.96 -12.25
N GLU A 224 6.44 -5.75 -11.81
CA GLU A 224 6.11 -4.88 -10.70
C GLU A 224 6.72 -5.39 -9.37
N THR A 225 6.63 -6.68 -9.10
CA THR A 225 7.22 -7.27 -7.89
C THR A 225 8.74 -7.37 -7.98
N CYS A 226 9.29 -7.59 -9.20
CA CYS A 226 10.73 -7.50 -9.44
C CYS A 226 11.26 -6.10 -9.15
N ALA A 227 10.59 -5.06 -9.60
CA ALA A 227 10.99 -3.67 -9.38
C ALA A 227 11.09 -3.34 -7.88
N VAL A 228 10.10 -3.73 -7.08
CA VAL A 228 10.13 -3.57 -5.62
C VAL A 228 11.28 -4.36 -4.99
N LYS A 229 11.43 -5.64 -5.37
CA LYS A 229 12.50 -6.52 -4.88
C LYS A 229 13.88 -5.92 -5.17
N ASP A 230 14.12 -5.52 -6.40
CA ASP A 230 15.44 -5.08 -6.84
C ASP A 230 15.84 -3.76 -6.15
N LEU A 231 14.92 -2.83 -5.97
CA LEU A 231 15.20 -1.62 -5.23
C LEU A 231 15.53 -1.92 -3.75
N LEU A 232 14.71 -2.71 -3.08
CA LEU A 232 14.91 -3.00 -1.66
C LEU A 232 16.21 -3.76 -1.38
N LEU A 233 16.66 -4.63 -2.30
CA LEU A 233 17.88 -5.42 -2.14
C LEU A 233 19.14 -4.70 -2.64
N TYR A 234 19.04 -3.88 -3.69
CA TYR A 234 20.23 -3.40 -4.41
C TYR A 234 20.44 -1.87 -4.38
N SER A 235 19.54 -1.10 -3.75
CA SER A 235 19.74 0.35 -3.59
C SER A 235 20.91 0.74 -2.69
N GLY A 236 21.44 -0.19 -1.90
CA GLY A 236 22.46 0.08 -0.88
C GLY A 236 21.92 0.75 0.39
N THR A 237 20.63 1.08 0.45
CA THR A 237 19.99 1.72 1.61
C THR A 237 19.63 0.66 2.66
N PRO A 238 20.04 0.84 3.94
CA PRO A 238 19.66 -0.06 5.02
C PRO A 238 18.21 0.20 5.46
N PHE A 239 17.24 -0.41 4.81
CA PHE A 239 15.83 -0.27 5.16
C PHE A 239 15.54 -0.77 6.59
N LYS A 240 14.73 -0.03 7.33
CA LYS A 240 14.28 -0.37 8.69
C LYS A 240 12.77 -0.50 8.80
N ILE A 241 12.03 0.18 7.94
CA ILE A 241 10.57 0.19 7.93
C ILE A 241 10.10 -0.14 6.51
N PHE A 242 9.17 -1.07 6.42
CA PHE A 242 8.40 -1.42 5.23
C PHE A 242 6.92 -1.33 5.57
N LEU A 243 6.20 -0.42 4.92
CA LEU A 243 4.76 -0.25 5.07
C LEU A 243 4.09 -0.36 3.71
N THR A 244 3.20 -1.33 3.56
CA THR A 244 2.34 -1.47 2.39
C THR A 244 0.90 -1.16 2.78
N PHE A 245 0.31 -0.16 2.12
CA PHE A 245 -1.05 0.30 2.40
C PHE A 245 -2.06 -0.41 1.50
N HIS A 246 -3.05 -0.96 2.14
CA HIS A 246 -4.18 -1.69 1.59
C HIS A 246 -5.50 -1.09 2.08
N SER A 247 -6.62 -1.62 1.64
CA SER A 247 -7.93 -1.43 2.25
C SER A 247 -8.75 -2.73 2.11
N CYS A 248 -9.68 -3.05 3.03
CA CYS A 248 -10.46 -2.12 3.83
C CYS A 248 -10.85 -2.69 5.21
N SER A 249 -9.93 -3.23 5.97
CA SER A 249 -10.26 -4.04 7.17
C SER A 249 -9.97 -3.36 8.51
N GLU A 250 -9.40 -2.13 8.53
CA GLU A 250 -9.01 -1.40 9.76
C GLU A 250 -8.09 -2.24 10.65
N VAL A 251 -6.99 -2.71 10.04
CA VAL A 251 -6.03 -3.63 10.66
C VAL A 251 -4.62 -3.16 10.40
N ILE A 252 -3.76 -3.24 11.41
CA ILE A 252 -2.32 -3.12 11.30
C ILE A 252 -1.74 -4.50 11.55
N SER A 253 -1.27 -5.15 10.51
CA SER A 253 -0.76 -6.51 10.59
C SER A 253 0.72 -6.59 10.26
N PHE A 254 1.38 -7.62 10.81
CA PHE A 254 2.78 -7.91 10.62
C PHE A 254 3.00 -9.42 10.39
N PRO A 255 4.20 -9.85 9.99
CA PRO A 255 4.48 -11.26 9.72
C PRO A 255 4.18 -12.19 10.91
N TRP A 256 3.74 -13.40 10.64
CA TRP A 256 3.70 -14.03 9.32
C TRP A 256 2.27 -14.09 8.76
N CYS A 257 2.16 -14.12 7.42
CA CYS A 257 0.90 -14.40 6.74
C CYS A 257 0.71 -15.91 6.50
N TYR A 258 1.80 -16.67 6.31
CA TYR A 258 1.77 -18.08 5.93
C TYR A 258 1.62 -19.04 7.12
N THR A 259 1.83 -18.59 8.35
CA THR A 259 1.73 -19.40 9.59
C THR A 259 1.20 -18.59 10.76
N ALA A 260 0.61 -19.27 11.75
CA ALA A 260 0.23 -18.68 13.02
C ALA A 260 1.41 -18.58 14.02
N ASP A 261 2.55 -19.20 13.71
CA ASP A 261 3.70 -19.13 14.59
C ASP A 261 4.21 -17.69 14.72
N PRO A 262 4.57 -17.23 15.92
CA PRO A 262 5.08 -15.88 16.09
C PRO A 262 6.45 -15.72 15.37
N CYS A 263 6.61 -14.58 14.69
CA CYS A 263 7.92 -14.24 14.14
C CYS A 263 8.92 -13.86 15.24
N PRO A 264 10.24 -13.91 15.00
CA PRO A 264 11.27 -13.63 16.01
C PRO A 264 11.11 -12.29 16.72
N ASP A 265 10.68 -11.25 16.01
CA ASP A 265 10.52 -9.89 16.55
C ASP A 265 9.06 -9.56 16.93
N TYR A 266 8.23 -10.58 17.17
CA TYR A 266 6.78 -10.44 17.43
C TYR A 266 6.44 -9.33 18.42
N VAL A 267 7.11 -9.28 19.58
CA VAL A 267 6.85 -8.28 20.63
C VAL A 267 7.14 -6.87 20.13
N SER A 268 8.25 -6.68 19.43
CA SER A 268 8.63 -5.36 18.88
C SER A 268 7.69 -4.90 17.78
N LEU A 269 7.23 -5.83 16.94
CA LEU A 269 6.24 -5.55 15.91
C LEU A 269 4.86 -5.24 16.51
N LEU A 270 4.45 -5.98 17.54
CA LEU A 270 3.20 -5.70 18.25
C LEU A 270 3.23 -4.32 18.92
N GLU A 271 4.33 -3.95 19.57
CA GLU A 271 4.52 -2.63 20.17
C GLU A 271 4.43 -1.52 19.11
N GLY A 272 5.19 -1.62 17.99
CA GLY A 272 5.17 -0.65 16.91
C GLY A 272 3.78 -0.50 16.28
N GLY A 273 3.10 -1.62 16.02
CA GLY A 273 1.72 -1.63 15.52
C GLY A 273 0.72 -0.97 16.51
N THR A 274 0.89 -1.22 17.81
CA THR A 274 0.05 -0.60 18.85
C THR A 274 0.27 0.92 18.92
N ILE A 275 1.51 1.39 18.75
CA ILE A 275 1.82 2.81 18.67
C ILE A 275 1.15 3.46 17.45
N MET A 276 1.20 2.80 16.28
CA MET A 276 0.49 3.26 15.09
C MET A 276 -1.03 3.32 15.33
N ALA A 277 -1.62 2.26 15.89
CA ALA A 277 -3.06 2.21 16.17
C ALA A 277 -3.49 3.29 17.16
N LYS A 278 -2.66 3.58 18.18
CA LYS A 278 -2.90 4.67 19.12
C LYS A 278 -2.88 6.03 18.42
N ALA A 279 -1.91 6.28 17.53
CA ALA A 279 -1.83 7.53 16.78
C ALA A 279 -3.05 7.73 15.86
N ILE A 280 -3.57 6.67 15.24
CA ILE A 280 -4.83 6.70 14.49
C ILE A 280 -5.99 7.08 15.40
N TYR A 281 -6.11 6.40 16.55
CA TYR A 281 -7.18 6.66 17.52
C TYR A 281 -7.15 8.10 18.05
N ASP A 282 -5.97 8.61 18.39
CA ASP A 282 -5.79 9.98 18.86
C ASP A 282 -6.16 11.02 17.77
N THR A 283 -6.13 10.63 16.50
CA THR A 283 -6.45 11.52 15.36
C THR A 283 -7.95 11.65 15.13
N THR A 284 -8.70 10.52 15.09
CA THR A 284 -10.10 10.50 14.68
C THR A 284 -11.00 9.63 15.56
N GLY A 285 -10.46 8.95 16.57
CA GLY A 285 -11.19 7.98 17.39
C GLY A 285 -11.38 6.61 16.73
N ARG A 286 -10.82 6.38 15.54
CA ARG A 286 -10.92 5.08 14.86
C ARG A 286 -10.04 4.03 15.52
N MET A 287 -10.61 2.83 15.69
CA MET A 287 -9.91 1.70 16.29
C MET A 287 -9.43 0.72 15.21
N TYR A 288 -8.13 0.51 15.14
CA TYR A 288 -7.51 -0.51 14.31
C TYR A 288 -7.08 -1.70 15.17
N LYS A 289 -7.31 -2.91 14.69
CA LYS A 289 -6.78 -4.12 15.33
C LYS A 289 -5.30 -4.28 14.97
N VAL A 290 -4.50 -4.77 15.93
CA VAL A 290 -3.06 -4.99 15.74
C VAL A 290 -2.71 -6.44 16.01
N GLY A 291 -1.92 -7.06 15.17
CA GLY A 291 -1.44 -8.43 15.39
C GLY A 291 -0.82 -9.08 14.17
N ASN A 292 -0.52 -10.35 14.31
CA ASN A 292 -0.07 -11.21 13.22
C ASN A 292 -1.15 -11.25 12.11
N PHE A 293 -0.72 -11.14 10.84
CA PHE A 293 -1.66 -11.09 9.71
C PHE A 293 -2.58 -12.31 9.68
N LYS A 294 -2.01 -13.52 9.82
CA LYS A 294 -2.80 -14.76 9.77
C LYS A 294 -3.90 -14.80 10.82
N ASP A 295 -3.64 -14.31 12.03
CA ASP A 295 -4.62 -14.35 13.14
C ASP A 295 -5.74 -13.31 12.99
N LEU A 296 -5.42 -12.17 12.39
CA LEU A 296 -6.39 -11.09 12.18
C LEU A 296 -7.19 -11.25 10.89
N MET A 297 -6.62 -11.91 9.89
CA MET A 297 -7.17 -11.97 8.53
C MET A 297 -7.39 -13.42 8.08
N TYR A 298 -6.39 -14.01 7.44
CA TYR A 298 -6.44 -15.36 6.86
C TYR A 298 -5.03 -15.83 6.50
N TYR A 299 -4.86 -17.09 6.10
CA TYR A 299 -3.60 -17.57 5.54
C TYR A 299 -3.33 -16.95 4.18
N ALA A 300 -2.11 -16.44 3.97
CA ALA A 300 -1.64 -15.95 2.68
C ALA A 300 -0.15 -16.29 2.48
N CYS A 301 0.21 -16.65 1.25
CA CYS A 301 1.58 -17.03 0.89
C CYS A 301 2.09 -16.16 -0.26
N GLY A 302 3.41 -15.90 -0.28
CA GLY A 302 4.00 -15.04 -1.31
C GLY A 302 3.65 -13.56 -1.14
N THR A 303 3.46 -13.12 0.10
CA THR A 303 3.12 -11.73 0.43
C THR A 303 4.35 -10.84 0.54
N SER A 304 4.19 -9.55 0.28
CA SER A 304 5.25 -8.54 0.37
C SER A 304 5.82 -8.42 1.78
N ILE A 305 4.96 -8.46 2.83
CA ILE A 305 5.43 -8.31 4.22
C ILE A 305 6.21 -9.52 4.73
N ASP A 306 5.83 -10.74 4.35
CA ASP A 306 6.61 -11.92 4.73
C ASP A 306 7.98 -11.92 4.04
N TRP A 307 8.02 -11.47 2.78
CA TRP A 307 9.26 -11.39 2.02
C TRP A 307 10.16 -10.23 2.51
N SER A 308 9.61 -9.05 2.77
CA SER A 308 10.38 -7.91 3.26
C SER A 308 11.00 -8.21 4.63
N TYR A 309 10.28 -8.88 5.51
CA TYR A 309 10.79 -9.29 6.80
C TYR A 309 11.74 -10.50 6.70
N GLY A 310 11.30 -11.59 6.03
CA GLY A 310 12.00 -12.88 6.05
C GLY A 310 13.21 -12.97 5.09
N THR A 311 13.18 -12.22 3.97
CA THR A 311 14.24 -12.24 2.95
C THR A 311 15.02 -10.93 2.89
N ALA A 312 14.34 -9.78 2.82
CA ALA A 312 15.03 -8.48 2.77
C ALA A 312 15.48 -8.01 4.17
N HIS A 313 15.13 -8.74 5.23
CA HIS A 313 15.53 -8.48 6.62
C HIS A 313 15.18 -7.07 7.11
N ILE A 314 14.01 -6.55 6.69
CA ILE A 314 13.48 -5.27 7.14
C ILE A 314 12.70 -5.51 8.44
N PRO A 315 13.20 -5.07 9.61
CA PRO A 315 12.70 -5.53 10.91
C PRO A 315 11.28 -5.04 11.24
N PHE A 316 10.86 -3.89 10.72
CA PHE A 316 9.53 -3.32 10.94
C PHE A 316 8.73 -3.36 9.65
N SER A 317 8.23 -4.55 9.30
CA SER A 317 7.41 -4.79 8.12
C SER A 317 5.94 -4.92 8.51
N TYR A 318 5.09 -4.04 7.95
CA TYR A 318 3.65 -4.03 8.23
C TYR A 318 2.82 -3.91 6.96
N LEU A 319 1.65 -4.53 7.00
CA LEU A 319 0.55 -4.31 6.07
C LEU A 319 -0.56 -3.58 6.84
N VAL A 320 -0.93 -2.42 6.34
CA VAL A 320 -1.97 -1.58 6.93
C VAL A 320 -3.21 -1.62 6.05
N GLU A 321 -4.23 -2.30 6.53
CA GLU A 321 -5.57 -2.28 5.95
C GLU A 321 -6.31 -1.02 6.43
N LEU A 322 -6.37 -0.02 5.58
CA LEU A 322 -7.02 1.26 5.87
C LEU A 322 -8.54 1.12 6.09
N ARG A 323 -9.21 2.22 6.47
CA ARG A 323 -10.67 2.27 6.59
C ARG A 323 -11.34 2.10 5.20
N SER A 324 -12.58 1.66 5.06
CA SER A 324 -13.43 1.18 6.14
C SER A 324 -14.10 -0.13 5.74
N LYS A 325 -14.45 -0.93 6.74
CA LYS A 325 -15.21 -2.17 6.53
C LYS A 325 -16.58 -1.90 5.92
N GLU A 326 -17.19 -0.78 6.26
CA GLU A 326 -18.51 -0.39 5.79
C GLU A 326 -18.52 -0.10 4.29
N TYR A 327 -17.58 0.71 3.81
CA TYR A 327 -17.52 1.14 2.40
C TYR A 327 -16.59 0.26 1.53
N ARG A 328 -15.83 -0.62 2.15
CA ARG A 328 -14.87 -1.49 1.47
C ARG A 328 -13.92 -0.68 0.56
N PHE A 329 -13.89 -1.02 -0.73
CA PHE A 329 -13.00 -0.36 -1.71
C PHE A 329 -13.58 0.94 -2.28
N THR A 330 -14.75 1.39 -1.78
CA THR A 330 -15.46 2.59 -2.25
C THR A 330 -15.62 3.62 -1.13
N LEU A 331 -14.53 3.87 -0.40
CA LEU A 331 -14.52 4.86 0.68
C LEU A 331 -14.98 6.22 0.11
N PRO A 332 -15.99 6.89 0.73
CA PRO A 332 -16.48 8.19 0.28
C PRO A 332 -15.40 9.27 0.30
N LYS A 333 -15.51 10.22 -0.63
CA LYS A 333 -14.52 11.29 -0.81
C LYS A 333 -14.30 12.14 0.44
N ASN A 334 -15.34 12.42 1.20
CA ASN A 334 -15.26 13.15 2.47
C ASN A 334 -14.51 12.41 3.61
N GLU A 335 -14.23 11.13 3.43
CA GLU A 335 -13.45 10.33 4.37
C GLU A 335 -11.94 10.29 4.03
N ILE A 336 -11.54 10.73 2.81
CA ILE A 336 -10.16 10.60 2.31
C ILE A 336 -9.17 11.34 3.21
N THR A 337 -9.44 12.62 3.46
CA THR A 337 -8.52 13.50 4.22
C THR A 337 -8.28 12.98 5.63
N ASP A 338 -9.31 12.50 6.31
CA ASP A 338 -9.18 11.97 7.66
C ASP A 338 -8.40 10.66 7.67
N CYS A 339 -8.65 9.76 6.70
CA CYS A 339 -7.86 8.55 6.53
C CYS A 339 -6.37 8.86 6.27
N CYS A 340 -6.09 9.87 5.46
CA CYS A 340 -4.72 10.32 5.19
C CYS A 340 -4.02 10.85 6.44
N LYS A 341 -4.71 11.65 7.27
CA LYS A 341 -4.17 12.16 8.56
C LYS A 341 -3.89 11.03 9.54
N GLU A 342 -4.80 10.05 9.65
CA GLU A 342 -4.60 8.86 10.46
C GLU A 342 -3.31 8.12 10.09
N ALA A 343 -3.15 7.84 8.81
CA ALA A 343 -2.00 7.12 8.29
C ALA A 343 -0.69 7.91 8.45
N LEU A 344 -0.70 9.22 8.19
CA LEU A 344 0.45 10.10 8.43
C LEU A 344 0.91 10.03 9.88
N ASN A 345 -0.01 10.23 10.84
CA ASN A 345 0.33 10.22 12.26
C ASN A 345 0.82 8.83 12.71
N ALA A 346 0.27 7.76 12.17
CA ALA A 346 0.75 6.40 12.41
C ALA A 346 2.19 6.19 11.92
N VAL A 347 2.50 6.66 10.70
CA VAL A 347 3.85 6.56 10.10
C VAL A 347 4.87 7.37 10.90
N ILE A 348 4.55 8.59 11.29
CA ILE A 348 5.43 9.44 12.12
C ILE A 348 5.70 8.75 13.47
N ALA A 349 4.66 8.28 14.15
CA ALA A 349 4.78 7.61 15.45
C ALA A 349 5.63 6.33 15.37
N LEU A 350 5.48 5.53 14.30
CA LEU A 350 6.33 4.36 14.07
C LEU A 350 7.79 4.76 13.81
N ALA A 351 8.03 5.77 12.98
CA ALA A 351 9.38 6.24 12.65
C ALA A 351 10.14 6.71 13.90
N GLU A 352 9.48 7.43 14.80
CA GLU A 352 10.04 7.84 16.10
C GLU A 352 10.30 6.65 17.03
N TYR A 353 9.39 5.69 17.08
CA TYR A 353 9.56 4.48 17.89
C TYR A 353 10.77 3.65 17.45
N VAL A 354 10.96 3.48 16.15
CA VAL A 354 12.08 2.71 15.59
C VAL A 354 13.42 3.36 15.92
N ASP A 355 13.51 4.67 15.92
CA ASP A 355 14.73 5.39 16.33
C ASP A 355 15.05 5.20 17.81
N LYS A 356 14.06 5.26 18.67
CA LYS A 356 14.23 5.01 20.11
C LYS A 356 14.73 3.58 20.38
N LYS A 357 14.24 2.60 19.63
CA LYS A 357 14.70 1.19 19.75
C LYS A 357 16.11 0.95 19.22
N LYS A 358 16.60 1.71 18.23
CA LYS A 358 17.99 1.61 17.78
C LYS A 358 18.99 1.79 18.94
N CYS A 359 18.70 2.66 19.90
CA CYS A 359 19.54 2.88 21.06
C CYS A 359 19.61 1.68 22.02
N LEU A 360 18.60 0.80 22.01
CA LEU A 360 18.54 -0.38 22.90
C LEU A 360 19.26 -1.61 22.32
N ASN A 361 19.24 -1.81 21.01
CA ASN A 361 19.79 -3.01 20.36
C ASN A 361 21.29 -2.95 20.02
N CYS A 362 21.91 -1.75 19.98
CA CYS A 362 23.36 -1.63 19.84
C CYS A 362 24.14 -2.28 20.99
N THR A 363 23.52 -2.46 22.15
CA THR A 363 24.12 -3.09 23.34
C THR A 363 24.07 -4.62 23.35
N VAL A 364 23.15 -5.23 22.60
CA VAL A 364 22.92 -6.69 22.64
C VAL A 364 23.80 -7.44 21.63
N PHE A 365 24.05 -6.86 20.45
CA PHE A 365 24.92 -7.48 19.42
C PHE A 365 26.41 -7.44 19.80
N ALA A 366 26.87 -6.48 20.60
CA ALA A 366 28.25 -6.42 21.09
C ALA A 366 28.58 -7.47 22.15
N LYS A 367 27.59 -8.15 22.75
CA LYS A 367 27.79 -9.18 23.78
C LYS A 367 27.80 -10.62 23.27
N LYS A 368 27.48 -10.88 21.98
CA LYS A 368 27.49 -12.24 21.39
C LYS A 368 28.78 -12.62 20.65
N ASN A 369 29.71 -11.68 20.51
CA ASN A 369 31.02 -11.94 19.86
C ASN A 369 32.20 -11.75 20.84
N ARG A 370 32.06 -12.28 22.06
CA ARG A 370 33.18 -12.51 22.99
C ARG A 370 33.17 -13.92 23.50
#